data_cd6741284027cc510a3d1ec8157f28f7
#
_entry.id   cd6741284027cc510a3d1ec8157f28f7
#
_cell.length_a   1.000
_cell.length_b   1.000
_cell.length_c   1.000
_cell.angle_alpha   90.00
_cell.angle_beta   90.00
_cell.angle_gamma   90.00
#
_symmetry.space_group_name_H-M   'P 1'
#
loop_
_entity.id
_entity.type
_entity.pdbx_description
1 polymer ?
#
loop_
_entity_poly.entity_id
_entity_poly.type
_entity_poly.pdbx_seq_one_letter_code
_entity_poly.pdbx_strand_id
1 'polypeptide(L)'
;GLVGSSWFVEHPMFPLSEIKFLLNFDIMGAGENGIQIVNSSIFTKEFELLNQINTEKKLIPQIKKRGEACNSDHCPFFLMGVPSFFTYTLGGPGYYHDPLDAADTLSLEGFLNLKELFVEFIEGL
;
A
#
# COMPACT_ATOMS: atom_id res chain seq x y z
N GLY A 1 11.78 9.24 8.03
CA GLY A 1 12.38 8.76 6.81
C GLY A 1 12.53 7.26 6.79
N LEU A 2 13.22 6.72 5.81
CA LEU A 2 13.32 5.27 5.55
C LEU A 2 14.40 4.54 6.40
N VAL A 3 14.76 5.07 7.56
CA VAL A 3 15.88 4.54 8.36
C VAL A 3 15.62 3.11 8.83
N GLY A 4 14.41 2.82 9.30
CA GLY A 4 14.04 1.49 9.80
C GLY A 4 14.02 0.44 8.69
N SER A 5 13.38 0.73 7.58
CA SER A 5 13.31 -0.16 6.42
C SER A 5 14.69 -0.39 5.78
N SER A 6 15.50 0.66 5.66
CA SER A 6 16.88 0.56 5.18
C SER A 6 17.73 -0.30 6.10
N TRP A 7 17.65 -0.06 7.40
CA TRP A 7 18.38 -0.87 8.38
C TRP A 7 17.99 -2.35 8.31
N PHE A 8 16.69 -2.64 8.16
CA PHE A 8 16.21 -4.03 8.08
C PHE A 8 16.78 -4.76 6.87
N VAL A 9 16.81 -4.13 5.68
CA VAL A 9 17.34 -4.79 4.47
C VAL A 9 18.86 -4.98 4.52
N GLU A 10 19.57 -4.15 5.28
CA GLU A 10 21.02 -4.30 5.54
C GLU A 10 21.31 -5.38 6.59
N HIS A 11 20.37 -5.61 7.53
CA HIS A 11 20.51 -6.55 8.64
C HIS A 11 19.27 -7.46 8.75
N PRO A 12 18.93 -8.22 7.71
CA PRO A 12 17.70 -8.99 7.69
C PRO A 12 17.77 -10.17 8.67
N MET A 13 16.67 -10.41 9.40
CA MET A 13 16.55 -11.55 10.33
C MET A 13 16.30 -12.88 9.61
N PHE A 14 15.98 -12.83 8.32
CA PHE A 14 15.79 -13.98 7.42
C PHE A 14 16.11 -13.54 5.98
N PRO A 15 16.38 -14.45 5.06
CA PRO A 15 16.70 -14.10 3.66
C PRO A 15 15.57 -13.29 3.02
N LEU A 16 15.89 -12.13 2.44
CA LEU A 16 14.90 -11.28 1.76
C LEU A 16 14.21 -12.02 0.59
N SER A 17 14.86 -13.03 0.01
CA SER A 17 14.30 -13.90 -1.04
C SER A 17 13.13 -14.78 -0.56
N GLU A 18 12.93 -14.92 0.74
CA GLU A 18 11.77 -15.61 1.31
C GLU A 18 10.51 -14.73 1.36
N ILE A 19 10.66 -13.41 1.16
CA ILE A 19 9.53 -12.50 1.08
C ILE A 19 8.86 -12.67 -0.28
N LYS A 20 7.71 -13.31 -0.31
CA LYS A 20 6.95 -13.53 -1.54
C LYS A 20 6.45 -12.22 -2.15
N PHE A 21 5.91 -11.34 -1.32
CA PHE A 21 5.44 -10.01 -1.70
C PHE A 21 5.38 -9.12 -0.46
N LEU A 22 5.80 -7.86 -0.59
CA LEU A 22 5.75 -6.88 0.50
C LEU A 22 4.61 -5.89 0.26
N LEU A 23 3.80 -5.68 1.28
CA LEU A 23 2.76 -4.66 1.30
C LEU A 23 3.15 -3.56 2.29
N ASN A 24 3.35 -2.35 1.79
CA ASN A 24 3.54 -1.16 2.60
C ASN A 24 2.25 -0.34 2.60
N PHE A 25 1.73 -0.06 3.79
CA PHE A 25 0.56 0.78 4.00
C PHE A 25 0.98 2.04 4.73
N ASP A 26 0.73 3.17 4.12
CA ASP A 26 1.03 4.49 4.68
C ASP A 26 -0.05 5.48 4.23
N ILE A 27 -0.32 6.52 5.03
CA ILE A 27 -1.35 7.52 4.73
C ILE A 27 -2.74 6.85 4.52
N MET A 28 -3.16 6.03 5.49
CA MET A 28 -4.38 5.21 5.41
C MET A 28 -5.59 5.81 6.17
N GLY A 29 -5.52 7.09 6.53
CA GLY A 29 -6.51 7.73 7.40
C GLY A 29 -7.81 8.21 6.72
N ALA A 30 -7.89 8.12 5.38
CA ALA A 30 -9.06 8.46 4.59
C ALA A 30 -9.48 7.25 3.74
N GLY A 31 -10.09 7.44 2.57
CA GLY A 31 -10.39 6.32 1.65
C GLY A 31 -11.69 6.49 0.89
N GLU A 32 -12.42 7.57 1.11
CA GLU A 32 -13.68 7.87 0.43
C GLU A 32 -13.54 7.93 -1.10
N ASN A 33 -12.34 8.21 -1.60
CA ASN A 33 -12.03 8.25 -3.03
C ASN A 33 -11.22 7.03 -3.51
N GLY A 34 -11.13 5.97 -2.69
CA GLY A 34 -10.39 4.75 -3.02
C GLY A 34 -8.92 4.80 -2.63
N ILE A 35 -8.08 4.05 -3.36
CA ILE A 35 -6.64 3.93 -3.08
C ILE A 35 -5.80 4.12 -4.33
N GLN A 36 -4.51 4.40 -4.12
CA GLN A 36 -3.50 4.37 -5.18
C GLN A 36 -2.37 3.40 -4.81
N ILE A 37 -1.89 2.65 -5.80
CA ILE A 37 -0.89 1.61 -5.63
C ILE A 37 0.38 1.97 -6.42
N VAL A 38 1.46 2.26 -5.72
CA VAL A 38 2.80 2.44 -6.29
C VAL A 38 3.37 1.09 -6.70
N ASN A 39 4.17 1.04 -7.76
CA ASN A 39 4.73 -0.13 -8.42
C ASN A 39 3.70 -1.03 -9.15
N SER A 40 2.44 -0.64 -9.21
CA SER A 40 1.40 -1.43 -9.86
C SER A 40 1.54 -1.55 -11.38
N SER A 41 2.33 -0.68 -12.01
CA SER A 41 2.69 -0.84 -13.44
C SER A 41 3.83 -1.83 -13.66
N ILE A 42 4.54 -2.25 -12.62
CA ILE A 42 5.59 -3.27 -12.67
C ILE A 42 4.98 -4.64 -12.34
N PHE A 43 4.30 -4.74 -11.21
CA PHE A 43 3.65 -5.97 -10.73
C PHE A 43 2.20 -6.02 -11.21
N THR A 44 2.04 -6.16 -12.52
CA THR A 44 0.73 -6.07 -13.18
C THR A 44 -0.20 -7.21 -12.84
N LYS A 45 0.32 -8.42 -12.64
CA LYS A 45 -0.49 -9.59 -12.26
C LYS A 45 -1.12 -9.43 -10.89
N GLU A 46 -0.33 -8.98 -9.93
CA GLU A 46 -0.78 -8.72 -8.57
C GLU A 46 -1.76 -7.55 -8.53
N PHE A 47 -1.53 -6.53 -9.35
CA PHE A 47 -2.47 -5.42 -9.48
C PHE A 47 -3.80 -5.87 -10.13
N GLU A 48 -3.77 -6.76 -11.13
CA GLU A 48 -4.97 -7.32 -11.75
C GLU A 48 -5.76 -8.17 -10.76
N LEU A 49 -5.09 -8.98 -9.93
CA LEU A 49 -5.73 -9.75 -8.87
C LEU A 49 -6.49 -8.82 -7.89
N LEU A 50 -5.84 -7.75 -7.45
CA LEU A 50 -6.45 -6.78 -6.54
C LEU A 50 -7.69 -6.11 -7.16
N ASN A 51 -7.61 -5.73 -8.44
CA ASN A 51 -8.75 -5.17 -9.18
C ASN A 51 -9.89 -6.17 -9.38
N GLN A 52 -9.56 -7.43 -9.65
CA GLN A 52 -10.57 -8.48 -9.78
C GLN A 52 -11.37 -8.64 -8.48
N ILE A 53 -10.67 -8.76 -7.35
CA ILE A 53 -11.32 -8.85 -6.02
C ILE A 53 -12.25 -7.64 -5.80
N ASN A 54 -11.74 -6.43 -6.06
CA ASN A 54 -12.56 -5.23 -5.87
C ASN A 54 -13.76 -5.16 -6.83
N THR A 55 -13.62 -5.65 -8.06
CA THR A 55 -14.70 -5.69 -9.04
C THR A 55 -15.82 -6.65 -8.61
N GLU A 56 -15.44 -7.80 -8.09
CA GLU A 56 -16.38 -8.83 -7.62
C GLU A 56 -17.11 -8.41 -6.35
N LYS A 57 -16.38 -7.86 -5.38
CA LYS A 57 -16.90 -7.53 -4.04
C LYS A 57 -17.36 -6.09 -3.86
N LYS A 58 -16.93 -5.18 -4.74
CA LYS A 58 -17.27 -3.74 -4.71
C LYS A 58 -16.92 -3.08 -3.36
N LEU A 59 -15.75 -3.38 -2.84
CA LEU A 59 -15.33 -2.96 -1.51
C LEU A 59 -14.97 -1.47 -1.44
N ILE A 60 -14.29 -0.97 -2.48
CA ILE A 60 -13.84 0.42 -2.54
C ILE A 60 -14.16 1.07 -3.90
N PRO A 61 -14.29 2.42 -3.96
CA PRO A 61 -14.71 3.11 -5.18
C PRO A 61 -13.80 2.88 -6.38
N GLN A 62 -12.48 2.90 -6.15
CA GLN A 62 -11.50 2.71 -7.22
C GLN A 62 -10.13 2.31 -6.67
N ILE A 63 -9.33 1.66 -7.53
CA ILE A 63 -7.92 1.39 -7.32
C ILE A 63 -7.15 2.04 -8.46
N LYS A 64 -6.34 3.07 -8.15
CA LYS A 64 -5.54 3.77 -9.14
C LYS A 64 -4.16 3.15 -9.29
N LYS A 65 -3.80 2.88 -10.53
CA LYS A 65 -2.45 2.46 -10.91
C LYS A 65 -1.45 3.61 -10.78
N ARG A 66 -0.25 3.33 -10.27
CA ARG A 66 0.88 4.25 -10.29
C ARG A 66 2.16 3.52 -10.65
N GLY A 67 3.05 4.20 -11.36
CA GLY A 67 4.38 3.70 -11.72
C GLY A 67 5.31 3.56 -10.51
N GLU A 68 6.55 3.22 -10.82
CA GLU A 68 7.62 3.14 -9.85
C GLU A 68 7.85 4.47 -9.15
N ALA A 69 7.98 4.42 -7.83
CA ALA A 69 8.40 5.55 -7.02
C ALA A 69 9.05 5.05 -5.72
N CYS A 70 10.18 5.65 -5.37
CA CYS A 70 10.94 5.32 -4.16
C CYS A 70 10.65 6.34 -3.07
N ASN A 71 9.42 6.36 -2.57
CA ASN A 71 8.89 7.43 -1.72
C ASN A 71 8.26 6.95 -0.40
N SER A 72 8.40 5.67 -0.05
CA SER A 72 7.98 5.10 1.24
C SER A 72 8.79 3.83 1.57
N ASP A 73 8.50 3.16 2.68
CA ASP A 73 9.28 2.06 3.26
C ASP A 73 9.37 0.79 2.39
N HIS A 74 8.56 0.67 1.34
CA HIS A 74 8.73 -0.41 0.33
C HIS A 74 10.03 -0.27 -0.47
N CYS A 75 10.57 0.94 -0.58
CA CYS A 75 11.68 1.24 -1.49
C CYS A 75 12.95 0.45 -1.20
N PRO A 76 13.50 0.41 0.03
CA PRO A 76 14.70 -0.38 0.30
C PRO A 76 14.53 -1.86 -0.04
N PHE A 77 13.36 -2.44 0.20
CA PHE A 77 13.05 -3.82 -0.17
C PHE A 77 12.97 -4.01 -1.68
N PHE A 78 12.29 -3.10 -2.38
CA PHE A 78 12.17 -3.12 -3.83
C PHE A 78 13.53 -3.07 -4.52
N LEU A 79 14.44 -2.20 -4.05
CA LEU A 79 15.80 -2.10 -4.57
C LEU A 79 16.64 -3.37 -4.35
N MET A 80 16.29 -4.17 -3.33
CA MET A 80 16.88 -5.49 -3.08
C MET A 80 16.18 -6.63 -3.83
N GLY A 81 15.26 -6.30 -4.75
CA GLY A 81 14.55 -7.28 -5.57
C GLY A 81 13.31 -7.91 -4.95
N VAL A 82 12.82 -7.39 -3.82
CA VAL A 82 11.57 -7.86 -3.20
C VAL A 82 10.38 -7.24 -3.93
N PRO A 83 9.46 -8.05 -4.51
CA PRO A 83 8.24 -7.54 -5.10
C PRO A 83 7.42 -6.79 -4.06
N SER A 84 6.96 -5.58 -4.39
CA SER A 84 6.31 -4.75 -3.37
C SER A 84 5.32 -3.74 -3.94
N PHE A 85 4.23 -3.54 -3.19
CA PHE A 85 3.34 -2.39 -3.36
C PHE A 85 3.50 -1.41 -2.20
N PHE A 86 3.40 -0.14 -2.51
CA PHE A 86 3.07 0.90 -1.54
C PHE A 86 1.65 1.41 -1.83
N THR A 87 0.80 1.33 -0.82
CA THR A 87 -0.62 1.69 -0.89
C THR A 87 -0.90 2.87 0.02
N TYR A 88 -1.61 3.86 -0.50
CA TYR A 88 -2.16 4.96 0.27
C TYR A 88 -3.60 5.28 -0.17
N THR A 89 -4.38 5.84 0.75
CA THR A 89 -5.77 6.21 0.49
C THR A 89 -5.87 7.53 -0.27
N LEU A 90 -6.97 7.68 -1.00
CA LEU A 90 -7.33 8.90 -1.71
C LEU A 90 -8.52 9.57 -1.01
N GLY A 91 -8.48 10.90 -0.91
CA GLY A 91 -9.47 11.68 -0.19
C GLY A 91 -8.91 12.31 1.08
N GLY A 92 -9.81 12.64 2.01
CA GLY A 92 -9.47 13.33 3.24
C GLY A 92 -9.23 14.83 3.08
N PRO A 93 -8.91 15.51 4.18
CA PRO A 93 -8.79 16.97 4.21
C PRO A 93 -7.51 17.51 3.56
N GLY A 94 -6.56 16.62 3.18
CA GLY A 94 -5.32 17.04 2.52
C GLY A 94 -4.26 17.61 3.46
N TYR A 95 -4.31 17.30 4.74
CA TYR A 95 -3.38 17.82 5.76
C TYR A 95 -2.03 17.09 5.84
N TYR A 96 -1.67 16.33 4.81
CA TYR A 96 -0.40 15.61 4.75
C TYR A 96 0.79 16.56 5.00
N HIS A 97 1.61 16.25 6.02
CA HIS A 97 2.71 17.07 6.52
C HIS A 97 2.30 18.50 6.98
N ASP A 98 1.05 18.65 7.41
CA ASP A 98 0.48 19.90 7.91
C ASP A 98 0.27 19.81 9.44
N PRO A 99 0.39 20.92 10.20
CA PRO A 99 0.06 20.93 11.64
C PRO A 99 -1.38 20.53 11.96
N LEU A 100 -2.29 20.59 11.00
CA LEU A 100 -3.68 20.15 11.13
C LEU A 100 -3.87 18.64 10.93
N ASP A 101 -2.81 17.90 10.60
CA ASP A 101 -2.84 16.44 10.49
C ASP A 101 -2.91 15.82 11.88
N ALA A 102 -4.12 15.73 12.40
CA ALA A 102 -4.44 15.22 13.71
C ALA A 102 -5.41 14.03 13.62
N ALA A 103 -5.37 13.13 14.59
CA ALA A 103 -6.14 11.88 14.57
C ALA A 103 -7.65 12.10 14.45
N ASP A 104 -8.18 13.18 15.02
CA ASP A 104 -9.60 13.56 15.00
C ASP A 104 -10.07 14.12 13.63
N THR A 105 -9.14 14.43 12.73
CA THR A 105 -9.43 14.83 11.35
C THR A 105 -9.55 13.66 10.39
N LEU A 106 -9.21 12.44 10.81
CA LEU A 106 -9.24 11.24 9.98
C LEU A 106 -10.60 10.57 10.05
N SER A 107 -11.24 10.36 8.90
CA SER A 107 -12.55 9.71 8.82
C SER A 107 -12.49 8.21 9.09
N LEU A 108 -11.38 7.55 8.79
CA LEU A 108 -11.21 6.09 8.74
C LEU A 108 -12.29 5.39 7.90
N GLU A 109 -12.94 6.14 7.03
CA GLU A 109 -13.98 5.63 6.14
C GLU A 109 -13.37 4.59 5.19
N GLY A 110 -14.06 3.49 5.02
CA GLY A 110 -13.59 2.39 4.17
C GLY A 110 -12.53 1.47 4.80
N PHE A 111 -12.08 1.71 6.05
CA PHE A 111 -11.04 0.89 6.69
C PHE A 111 -11.37 -0.61 6.69
N LEU A 112 -12.60 -1.00 7.02
CA LEU A 112 -13.01 -2.40 7.04
C LEU A 112 -13.01 -3.02 5.65
N ASN A 113 -13.44 -2.27 4.65
CA ASN A 113 -13.44 -2.70 3.25
C ASN A 113 -12.01 -2.85 2.71
N LEU A 114 -11.13 -1.93 3.06
CA LEU A 114 -9.70 -2.03 2.72
C LEU A 114 -9.05 -3.25 3.36
N LYS A 115 -9.35 -3.49 4.64
CA LYS A 115 -8.87 -4.69 5.33
C LYS A 115 -9.34 -5.97 4.60
N GLU A 116 -10.61 -6.07 4.26
CA GLU A 116 -11.15 -7.22 3.53
C GLU A 116 -10.45 -7.40 2.18
N LEU A 117 -10.32 -6.32 1.41
CA LEU A 117 -9.65 -6.34 0.11
C LEU A 117 -8.24 -6.91 0.18
N PHE A 118 -7.45 -6.47 1.15
CA PHE A 118 -6.05 -6.91 1.27
C PHE A 118 -5.89 -8.29 1.92
N VAL A 119 -6.81 -8.72 2.78
CA VAL A 119 -6.84 -10.11 3.27
C VAL A 119 -7.08 -11.08 2.11
N GLU A 120 -8.09 -10.85 1.30
CA GLU A 120 -8.39 -11.64 0.10
C GLU A 120 -7.22 -11.63 -0.90
N PHE A 121 -6.59 -10.47 -1.08
CA PHE A 121 -5.42 -10.36 -1.94
C PHE A 121 -4.25 -11.22 -1.44
N ILE A 122 -3.94 -11.18 -0.14
CA ILE A 122 -2.88 -11.98 0.46
C ILE A 122 -3.18 -13.49 0.31
N GLU A 123 -4.42 -13.90 0.49
CA GLU A 123 -4.84 -15.28 0.31
C GLU A 123 -4.74 -15.74 -1.15
N GLY A 124 -4.87 -14.81 -2.11
CA GLY A 124 -4.77 -15.07 -3.55
C GLY A 124 -3.35 -15.04 -4.12
N LEU A 125 -2.36 -14.55 -3.35
CA LEU A 125 -0.96 -14.54 -3.75
C LEU A 125 -0.35 -15.96 -3.70
#